data_afccc6b324f2c6f0429f84a1ef338f30
#
_entry.id   afccc6b324f2c6f0429f84a1ef338f30
#
_cell.length_a   1.000
_cell.length_b   1.000
_cell.length_c   1.000
_cell.angle_alpha   90.00
_cell.angle_beta   90.00
_cell.angle_gamma   90.00
#
_symmetry.space_group_name_H-M   'P 1'
#
loop_
_entity.id
_entity.type
_entity.pdbx_description
1 polymer ?
#
loop_
_entity_poly.entity_id
_entity_poly.type
_entity_poly.pdbx_seq_one_letter_code
_entity_poly.pdbx_strand_id
1 'polypeptide(L)'
;GLLSSGAEVVALDLPGHGASPGRTLTMPQAVRAIDAAWRHFDGFDVGIGHSFGGASLACAAGAVLCHGPAGVPGKLVLIGAPSEMTWLFRGFGRTLGLAPKAQAAFEGMVERLSGRRIEGFDATRILAALRKPVLVIHAEDDKEVPADHARRYGAVGPNVELHWANGLGHRRIVSAAPVIEKINEFLWERRKEAPMSKIA
;
A
#
# COMPACT_ATOMS: atom_id res chain seq x y z
N GLY A 1 6.56 7.04 19.30
CA GLY A 1 6.31 6.52 17.95
C GLY A 1 7.60 6.14 17.24
N LEU A 2 7.61 6.05 15.90
CA LEU A 2 8.78 5.63 15.12
C LEU A 2 10.03 6.51 15.36
N LEU A 3 9.87 7.81 15.50
CA LEU A 3 10.98 8.72 15.83
C LEU A 3 11.64 8.37 17.17
N SER A 4 10.84 7.93 18.15
CA SER A 4 11.38 7.54 19.47
C SER A 4 12.20 6.24 19.42
N SER A 5 12.06 5.45 18.38
CA SER A 5 12.84 4.22 18.15
C SER A 5 14.12 4.46 17.35
N GLY A 6 14.45 5.72 17.04
CA GLY A 6 15.67 6.10 16.32
C GLY A 6 15.53 6.11 14.79
N ALA A 7 14.31 5.97 14.26
CA ALA A 7 14.08 6.09 12.82
C ALA A 7 14.04 7.56 12.37
N GLU A 8 14.66 7.85 11.24
CA GLU A 8 14.40 9.08 10.50
C GLU A 8 13.09 8.90 9.71
N VAL A 9 12.16 9.84 9.80
CA VAL A 9 10.82 9.70 9.23
C VAL A 9 10.52 10.87 8.28
N VAL A 10 10.17 10.53 7.05
CA VAL A 10 9.65 11.47 6.06
C VAL A 10 8.16 11.19 5.87
N ALA A 11 7.31 12.18 6.07
CA ALA A 11 5.88 12.12 5.79
C ALA A 11 5.59 12.81 4.45
N LEU A 12 4.91 12.10 3.55
CA LEU A 12 4.56 12.62 2.23
C LEU A 12 3.08 13.01 2.18
N ASP A 13 2.81 14.28 1.97
CA ASP A 13 1.49 14.75 1.58
C ASP A 13 1.26 14.46 0.09
N LEU A 14 0.33 13.58 -0.23
CA LEU A 14 -0.02 13.27 -1.62
C LEU A 14 -0.69 14.47 -2.31
N PRO A 15 -0.65 14.57 -3.64
CA PRO A 15 -1.29 15.67 -4.36
C PRO A 15 -2.73 15.92 -3.92
N GLY A 16 -3.07 17.18 -3.64
CA GLY A 16 -4.40 17.58 -3.16
C GLY A 16 -4.68 17.25 -1.68
N HIS A 17 -3.68 16.83 -0.91
CA HIS A 17 -3.78 16.55 0.53
C HIS A 17 -2.74 17.35 1.31
N GLY A 18 -3.04 17.61 2.59
CA GLY A 18 -2.14 18.35 3.48
C GLY A 18 -1.68 19.68 2.89
N ALA A 19 -0.37 19.88 2.86
CA ALA A 19 0.27 21.07 2.28
C ALA A 19 0.57 20.94 0.78
N SER A 20 0.36 19.77 0.18
CA SER A 20 0.62 19.57 -1.24
C SER A 20 -0.43 20.22 -2.15
N PRO A 21 0.00 20.90 -3.23
CA PRO A 21 -0.93 21.53 -4.16
C PRO A 21 -1.77 20.51 -4.93
N GLY A 22 -2.85 20.99 -5.54
CA GLY A 22 -3.76 20.20 -6.34
C GLY A 22 -5.16 20.11 -5.73
N ARG A 23 -6.11 19.58 -6.52
CA ARG A 23 -7.53 19.44 -6.12
C ARG A 23 -8.03 18.02 -6.30
N THR A 24 -7.24 17.16 -6.90
CA THR A 24 -7.60 15.77 -7.21
C THR A 24 -6.42 14.87 -6.94
N LEU A 25 -6.72 13.61 -6.61
CA LEU A 25 -5.73 12.56 -6.45
C LEU A 25 -6.16 11.36 -7.30
N THR A 26 -5.25 10.91 -8.14
CA THR A 26 -5.40 9.65 -8.90
C THR A 26 -4.27 8.70 -8.53
N MET A 27 -4.47 7.40 -8.78
CA MET A 27 -3.40 6.40 -8.55
C MET A 27 -2.09 6.75 -9.29
N PRO A 28 -2.10 7.18 -10.57
CA PRO A 28 -0.88 7.62 -11.24
C PRO A 28 -0.19 8.82 -10.57
N GLN A 29 -0.95 9.77 -10.04
CA GLN A 29 -0.38 10.92 -9.33
C GLN A 29 0.26 10.49 -8.01
N ALA A 30 -0.42 9.62 -7.23
CA ALA A 30 0.12 9.10 -5.98
C ALA A 30 1.42 8.31 -6.21
N VAL A 31 1.43 7.41 -7.17
CA VAL A 31 2.61 6.60 -7.51
C VAL A 31 3.78 7.48 -7.95
N ARG A 32 3.54 8.49 -8.79
CA ARG A 32 4.61 9.43 -9.20
C ARG A 32 5.12 10.28 -8.05
N ALA A 33 4.26 10.69 -7.11
CA ALA A 33 4.69 11.45 -5.93
C ALA A 33 5.58 10.60 -5.02
N ILE A 34 5.21 9.32 -4.80
CA ILE A 34 6.01 8.36 -4.04
C ILE A 34 7.37 8.12 -4.73
N ASP A 35 7.38 7.88 -6.03
CA ASP A 35 8.62 7.68 -6.80
C ASP A 35 9.52 8.92 -6.76
N ALA A 36 8.95 10.11 -6.85
CA ALA A 36 9.70 11.36 -6.74
C ALA A 36 10.32 11.54 -5.34
N ALA A 37 9.60 11.18 -4.28
CA ALA A 37 10.13 11.20 -2.92
C ALA A 37 11.29 10.20 -2.76
N TRP A 38 11.15 8.97 -3.28
CA TRP A 38 12.23 7.99 -3.24
C TRP A 38 13.49 8.47 -3.95
N ARG A 39 13.35 9.12 -5.10
CA ARG A 39 14.51 9.70 -5.83
C ARG A 39 15.12 10.88 -5.10
N HIS A 40 14.29 11.71 -4.47
CA HIS A 40 14.76 12.92 -3.79
C HIS A 40 15.59 12.59 -2.54
N PHE A 41 15.20 11.54 -1.81
CA PHE A 41 15.87 11.10 -0.59
C PHE A 41 16.85 9.93 -0.80
N ASP A 42 17.15 9.58 -2.05
CA ASP A 42 18.02 8.43 -2.40
C ASP A 42 17.54 7.10 -1.81
N GLY A 43 16.23 6.94 -1.70
CA GLY A 43 15.56 5.72 -1.22
C GLY A 43 15.15 5.77 0.25
N PHE A 44 14.51 4.70 0.68
CA PHE A 44 14.09 4.46 2.06
C PHE A 44 14.26 2.99 2.42
N ASP A 45 14.62 2.68 3.66
CA ASP A 45 14.66 1.30 4.14
C ASP A 45 13.26 0.70 4.21
N VAL A 46 12.27 1.52 4.57
CA VAL A 46 10.88 1.10 4.76
C VAL A 46 9.90 2.11 4.19
N GLY A 47 8.89 1.60 3.51
CA GLY A 47 7.70 2.36 3.13
C GLY A 47 6.51 1.97 3.99
N ILE A 48 5.78 2.96 4.53
CA ILE A 48 4.56 2.75 5.32
C ILE A 48 3.41 3.50 4.64
N GLY A 49 2.30 2.81 4.38
CA GLY A 49 1.13 3.42 3.76
C GLY A 49 -0.18 2.97 4.39
N HIS A 50 -1.10 3.92 4.60
CA HIS A 50 -2.44 3.66 5.12
C HIS A 50 -3.47 3.79 4.00
N SER A 51 -4.46 2.88 3.98
CA SER A 51 -5.62 2.96 3.08
C SER A 51 -5.19 3.09 1.60
N PHE A 52 -5.67 4.10 0.89
CA PHE A 52 -5.27 4.41 -0.47
C PHE A 52 -3.75 4.64 -0.60
N GLY A 53 -3.11 5.24 0.42
CA GLY A 53 -1.66 5.41 0.47
C GLY A 53 -0.92 4.07 0.50
N GLY A 54 -1.46 3.05 1.16
CA GLY A 54 -0.90 1.69 1.17
C GLY A 54 -1.01 1.01 -0.19
N ALA A 55 -2.16 1.12 -0.87
CA ALA A 55 -2.33 0.61 -2.23
C ALA A 55 -1.40 1.32 -3.22
N SER A 56 -1.25 2.64 -3.09
CA SER A 56 -0.35 3.45 -3.92
C SER A 56 1.11 3.07 -3.70
N LEU A 57 1.49 2.82 -2.45
CA LEU A 57 2.84 2.36 -2.08
C LEU A 57 3.15 0.99 -2.70
N ALA A 58 2.24 0.03 -2.63
CA ALA A 58 2.40 -1.27 -3.27
C ALA A 58 2.56 -1.14 -4.80
N CYS A 59 1.74 -0.28 -5.43
CA CYS A 59 1.86 0.00 -6.87
C CYS A 59 3.20 0.66 -7.23
N ALA A 60 3.66 1.61 -6.44
CA ALA A 60 4.96 2.25 -6.64
C ALA A 60 6.13 1.25 -6.49
N ALA A 61 6.07 0.39 -5.46
CA ALA A 61 7.07 -0.65 -5.23
C ALA A 61 7.14 -1.68 -6.37
N GLY A 62 6.01 -1.96 -7.04
CA GLY A 62 5.95 -2.81 -8.22
C GLY A 62 6.32 -2.12 -9.53
N ALA A 63 6.84 -0.90 -9.48
CA ALA A 63 7.12 -0.06 -10.65
C ALA A 63 5.90 0.11 -11.58
N VAL A 64 4.70 0.04 -11.02
CA VAL A 64 3.45 0.29 -11.75
C VAL A 64 3.38 1.79 -12.04
N LEU A 65 3.43 2.17 -13.31
CA LEU A 65 3.41 3.57 -13.77
C LEU A 65 4.73 4.37 -13.54
N CYS A 66 5.82 3.73 -13.16
CA CYS A 66 7.13 4.37 -13.03
C CYS A 66 8.09 3.90 -14.12
N HIS A 67 9.03 4.77 -14.52
CA HIS A 67 10.07 4.45 -15.48
C HIS A 67 11.34 3.97 -14.74
N GLY A 68 11.41 2.66 -14.46
CA GLY A 68 12.59 2.02 -13.88
C GLY A 68 12.55 1.85 -12.35
N PRO A 69 13.41 1.01 -11.79
CA PRO A 69 13.48 0.75 -10.36
C PRO A 69 14.14 1.94 -9.66
N ALA A 70 13.36 2.92 -9.25
CA ALA A 70 13.81 3.87 -8.26
C ALA A 70 13.67 3.20 -6.89
N GLY A 71 14.75 3.13 -6.15
CA GLY A 71 14.88 2.86 -4.72
C GLY A 71 13.71 2.22 -3.98
N VAL A 72 13.18 1.07 -4.49
CA VAL A 72 12.07 0.38 -3.82
C VAL A 72 12.47 0.05 -2.39
N PRO A 73 11.70 0.46 -1.37
CA PRO A 73 12.02 0.20 0.03
C PRO A 73 12.35 -1.26 0.30
N GLY A 74 13.25 -1.49 1.25
CA GLY A 74 13.64 -2.83 1.68
C GLY A 74 12.50 -3.62 2.29
N LYS A 75 11.58 -2.92 2.97
CA LYS A 75 10.37 -3.46 3.62
C LYS A 75 9.16 -2.58 3.31
N LEU A 76 7.95 -3.16 3.35
CA LEU A 76 6.69 -2.43 3.21
C LEU A 76 5.77 -2.69 4.41
N VAL A 77 5.05 -1.67 4.85
CA VAL A 77 3.97 -1.78 5.84
C VAL A 77 2.69 -1.22 5.22
N LEU A 78 1.68 -2.04 5.10
CA LEU A 78 0.39 -1.70 4.51
C LEU A 78 -0.69 -1.76 5.60
N ILE A 79 -1.28 -0.62 5.96
CA ILE A 79 -2.25 -0.51 7.05
C ILE A 79 -3.63 -0.25 6.45
N GLY A 80 -4.61 -1.11 6.69
CA GLY A 80 -5.98 -0.93 6.19
C GLY A 80 -6.06 -0.70 4.67
N ALA A 81 -5.14 -1.28 3.91
CA ALA A 81 -5.01 -1.01 2.48
C ALA A 81 -5.91 -1.92 1.62
N PRO A 82 -6.62 -1.38 0.62
CA PRO A 82 -7.30 -2.21 -0.36
C PRO A 82 -6.29 -2.98 -1.23
N SER A 83 -6.55 -4.25 -1.47
CA SER A 83 -5.68 -5.11 -2.27
C SER A 83 -5.89 -4.98 -3.78
N GLU A 84 -7.00 -4.37 -4.19
CA GLU A 84 -7.33 -4.15 -5.60
C GLU A 84 -8.14 -2.87 -5.79
N MET A 85 -7.94 -2.23 -6.93
CA MET A 85 -8.66 -0.98 -7.24
C MET A 85 -10.04 -1.24 -7.86
N THR A 86 -10.27 -2.40 -8.45
CA THR A 86 -11.57 -2.80 -9.02
C THR A 86 -12.69 -2.71 -7.98
N TRP A 87 -12.43 -3.19 -6.76
CA TRP A 87 -13.37 -3.09 -5.64
C TRP A 87 -13.73 -1.61 -5.34
N LEU A 88 -12.70 -0.74 -5.28
CA LEU A 88 -12.90 0.68 -4.99
C LEU A 88 -13.77 1.37 -6.05
N PHE A 89 -13.46 1.18 -7.34
CA PHE A 89 -14.19 1.82 -8.43
C PHE A 89 -15.62 1.30 -8.56
N ARG A 90 -15.85 0.01 -8.34
CA ARG A 90 -17.20 -0.55 -8.31
C ARG A 90 -17.99 -0.11 -7.07
N GLY A 91 -17.32 0.01 -5.92
CA GLY A 91 -17.90 0.58 -4.71
C GLY A 91 -18.37 2.02 -4.94
N PHE A 92 -17.53 2.85 -5.52
CA PHE A 92 -17.85 4.23 -5.88
C PHE A 92 -19.06 4.30 -6.83
N GLY A 93 -19.08 3.49 -7.89
CA GLY A 93 -20.21 3.43 -8.81
C GLY A 93 -21.53 3.03 -8.14
N ARG A 94 -21.49 2.06 -7.22
CA ARG A 94 -22.66 1.69 -6.41
C ARG A 94 -23.16 2.84 -5.54
N THR A 95 -22.26 3.55 -4.90
CA THR A 95 -22.59 4.71 -4.06
C THR A 95 -23.26 5.83 -4.87
N LEU A 96 -22.85 6.04 -6.12
CA LEU A 96 -23.44 7.01 -7.04
C LEU A 96 -24.65 6.47 -7.79
N GLY A 97 -25.04 5.21 -7.61
CA GLY A 97 -26.15 4.60 -8.36
C GLY A 97 -25.90 4.49 -9.86
N LEU A 98 -24.65 4.31 -10.29
CA LEU A 98 -24.32 4.24 -11.72
C LEU A 98 -24.97 3.02 -12.38
N ALA A 99 -25.67 3.23 -13.48
CA ALA A 99 -26.13 2.14 -14.35
C ALA A 99 -24.93 1.40 -14.97
N PRO A 100 -25.06 0.12 -15.36
CA PRO A 100 -23.95 -0.68 -15.87
C PRO A 100 -23.15 -0.02 -17.00
N LYS A 101 -23.84 0.67 -17.94
CA LYS A 101 -23.20 1.39 -19.05
C LYS A 101 -22.36 2.59 -18.55
N ALA A 102 -22.86 3.32 -17.56
CA ALA A 102 -22.14 4.44 -16.96
C ALA A 102 -20.92 3.95 -16.14
N GLN A 103 -21.08 2.84 -15.41
CA GLN A 103 -19.99 2.19 -14.70
C GLN A 103 -18.87 1.77 -15.66
N ALA A 104 -19.19 1.11 -16.76
CA ALA A 104 -18.22 0.71 -17.77
C ALA A 104 -17.51 1.91 -18.41
N ALA A 105 -18.24 3.00 -18.67
CA ALA A 105 -17.66 4.23 -19.18
C ALA A 105 -16.70 4.90 -18.18
N PHE A 106 -17.04 4.88 -16.90
CA PHE A 106 -16.20 5.36 -15.81
C PHE A 106 -14.92 4.53 -15.71
N GLU A 107 -15.02 3.21 -15.66
CA GLU A 107 -13.86 2.30 -15.63
C GLU A 107 -12.96 2.51 -16.86
N GLY A 108 -13.54 2.61 -18.05
CA GLY A 108 -12.79 2.92 -19.28
C GLY A 108 -12.11 4.30 -19.26
N MET A 109 -12.69 5.30 -18.57
CA MET A 109 -12.03 6.59 -18.36
C MET A 109 -10.81 6.44 -17.44
N VAL A 110 -10.94 5.70 -16.32
CA VAL A 110 -9.84 5.43 -15.41
C VAL A 110 -8.68 4.72 -16.14
N GLU A 111 -8.99 3.72 -16.96
CA GLU A 111 -7.99 3.01 -17.77
C GLU A 111 -7.28 3.94 -18.76
N ARG A 112 -8.01 4.82 -19.44
CA ARG A 112 -7.40 5.81 -20.36
C ARG A 112 -6.49 6.79 -19.64
N LEU A 113 -6.91 7.29 -18.47
CA LEU A 113 -6.14 8.25 -17.69
C LEU A 113 -4.89 7.62 -17.05
N SER A 114 -4.98 6.36 -16.68
CA SER A 114 -3.87 5.62 -16.07
C SER A 114 -2.95 4.97 -17.11
N GLY A 115 -3.40 4.81 -18.35
CA GLY A 115 -2.70 4.05 -19.39
C GLY A 115 -2.63 2.54 -19.09
N ARG A 116 -3.48 2.04 -18.17
CA ARG A 116 -3.42 0.65 -17.68
C ARG A 116 -4.81 0.13 -17.33
N ARG A 117 -5.05 -1.15 -17.56
CA ARG A 117 -6.28 -1.81 -17.11
C ARG A 117 -6.42 -1.79 -15.60
N ILE A 118 -7.65 -1.67 -15.10
CA ILE A 118 -7.94 -1.59 -13.66
C ILE A 118 -7.41 -2.82 -12.91
N GLU A 119 -7.50 -4.01 -13.51
CA GLU A 119 -6.98 -5.25 -12.92
C GLU A 119 -5.45 -5.25 -12.77
N GLY A 120 -4.76 -4.37 -13.49
CA GLY A 120 -3.31 -4.17 -13.35
C GLY A 120 -2.89 -3.49 -12.04
N PHE A 121 -3.85 -2.98 -11.27
CA PHE A 121 -3.64 -2.42 -9.93
C PHE A 121 -3.99 -3.41 -8.81
N ASP A 122 -3.80 -4.71 -9.04
CA ASP A 122 -3.90 -5.75 -8.02
C ASP A 122 -2.59 -5.86 -7.24
N ALA A 123 -2.59 -5.32 -6.02
CA ALA A 123 -1.42 -5.28 -5.16
C ALA A 123 -0.97 -6.68 -4.71
N THR A 124 -1.84 -7.68 -4.68
CA THR A 124 -1.45 -9.05 -4.32
C THR A 124 -0.49 -9.64 -5.35
N ARG A 125 -0.77 -9.45 -6.64
CA ARG A 125 0.11 -9.87 -7.73
C ARG A 125 1.44 -9.12 -7.71
N ILE A 126 1.40 -7.84 -7.40
CA ILE A 126 2.59 -6.99 -7.29
C ILE A 126 3.50 -7.52 -6.16
N LEU A 127 2.95 -7.75 -4.97
CA LEU A 127 3.71 -8.22 -3.81
C LEU A 127 4.26 -9.63 -4.00
N ALA A 128 3.53 -10.52 -4.69
CA ALA A 128 4.01 -11.85 -5.04
C ALA A 128 5.28 -11.79 -5.92
N ALA A 129 5.31 -10.86 -6.87
CA ALA A 129 6.47 -10.66 -7.75
C ALA A 129 7.65 -9.97 -7.03
N LEU A 130 7.34 -9.06 -6.10
CA LEU A 130 8.33 -8.22 -5.43
C LEU A 130 9.24 -9.00 -4.47
N ARG A 131 8.73 -10.04 -3.81
CA ARG A 131 9.44 -10.91 -2.85
C ARG A 131 10.15 -10.19 -1.70
N LYS A 132 9.76 -8.95 -1.40
CA LYS A 132 10.26 -8.20 -0.25
C LYS A 132 9.40 -8.47 0.98
N PRO A 133 9.95 -8.33 2.21
CA PRO A 133 9.15 -8.41 3.42
C PRO A 133 8.04 -7.37 3.44
N VAL A 134 6.82 -7.81 3.70
CA VAL A 134 5.64 -6.95 3.80
C VAL A 134 4.90 -7.28 5.09
N LEU A 135 4.63 -6.26 5.90
CA LEU A 135 3.69 -6.35 7.02
C LEU A 135 2.36 -5.73 6.60
N VAL A 136 1.31 -6.51 6.66
CA VAL A 136 -0.07 -6.03 6.48
C VAL A 136 -0.73 -5.95 7.83
N ILE A 137 -1.24 -4.78 8.19
CA ILE A 137 -1.99 -4.56 9.43
C ILE A 137 -3.41 -4.18 9.07
N HIS A 138 -4.39 -4.89 9.63
CA HIS A 138 -5.79 -4.66 9.34
C HIS A 138 -6.67 -4.96 10.56
N ALA A 139 -7.88 -4.41 10.59
CA ALA A 139 -8.87 -4.71 11.60
C ALA A 139 -10.09 -5.40 10.96
N GLU A 140 -10.58 -6.49 11.54
CA GLU A 140 -11.79 -7.16 11.04
C GLU A 140 -13.03 -6.27 11.12
N ASP A 141 -13.03 -5.32 12.07
CA ASP A 141 -14.06 -4.29 12.25
C ASP A 141 -13.87 -3.03 11.39
N ASP A 142 -12.96 -3.06 10.40
CA ASP A 142 -12.78 -1.99 9.42
C ASP A 142 -14.04 -1.87 8.55
N LYS A 143 -14.71 -0.71 8.64
CA LYS A 143 -15.95 -0.42 7.90
C LYS A 143 -15.70 0.27 6.55
N GLU A 144 -14.47 0.71 6.29
CA GLU A 144 -14.10 1.42 5.07
C GLU A 144 -13.45 0.47 4.06
N VAL A 145 -12.55 -0.41 4.51
CA VAL A 145 -11.91 -1.44 3.69
C VAL A 145 -12.18 -2.83 4.29
N PRO A 146 -12.97 -3.68 3.62
CA PRO A 146 -13.32 -5.00 4.13
C PRO A 146 -12.10 -5.89 4.44
N ALA A 147 -12.19 -6.68 5.50
CA ALA A 147 -11.14 -7.59 5.96
C ALA A 147 -10.68 -8.62 4.90
N ASP A 148 -11.50 -8.88 3.89
CA ASP A 148 -11.15 -9.75 2.78
C ASP A 148 -9.94 -9.25 1.99
N HIS A 149 -9.71 -7.94 1.94
CA HIS A 149 -8.50 -7.39 1.35
C HIS A 149 -7.24 -7.83 2.11
N ALA A 150 -7.30 -7.84 3.44
CA ALA A 150 -6.21 -8.32 4.28
C ALA A 150 -5.97 -9.83 4.13
N ARG A 151 -7.05 -10.62 4.06
CA ARG A 151 -6.96 -12.07 3.81
C ARG A 151 -6.31 -12.37 2.46
N ARG A 152 -6.65 -11.61 1.41
CA ARG A 152 -6.01 -11.72 0.10
C ARG A 152 -4.51 -11.41 0.16
N TYR A 153 -4.10 -10.39 0.90
CA TYR A 153 -2.68 -10.11 1.14
C TYR A 153 -1.98 -11.24 1.88
N GLY A 154 -2.58 -11.76 2.96
CA GLY A 154 -2.02 -12.87 3.74
C GLY A 154 -1.85 -14.17 2.95
N ALA A 155 -2.60 -14.34 1.86
CA ALA A 155 -2.50 -15.50 0.97
C ALA A 155 -1.41 -15.35 -0.12
N VAL A 156 -0.70 -14.22 -0.20
CA VAL A 156 0.31 -13.96 -1.25
C VAL A 156 1.51 -14.90 -1.15
N GLY A 157 2.01 -15.13 0.06
CA GLY A 157 3.17 -15.97 0.26
C GLY A 157 3.96 -15.66 1.55
N PRO A 158 5.06 -16.36 1.79
CA PRO A 158 5.80 -16.28 3.05
C PRO A 158 6.50 -14.94 3.29
N ASN A 159 6.57 -14.07 2.30
CA ASN A 159 7.10 -12.73 2.42
C ASN A 159 6.08 -11.71 2.96
N VAL A 160 4.81 -12.12 3.11
CA VAL A 160 3.74 -11.26 3.64
C VAL A 160 3.29 -11.77 5.01
N GLU A 161 3.52 -10.96 6.02
CA GLU A 161 3.00 -11.16 7.37
C GLU A 161 1.68 -10.40 7.52
N LEU A 162 0.62 -11.07 7.99
CA LEU A 162 -0.66 -10.45 8.30
C LEU A 162 -0.84 -10.34 9.82
N HIS A 163 -1.08 -9.12 10.29
CA HIS A 163 -1.36 -8.81 11.69
C HIS A 163 -2.77 -8.20 11.83
N TRP A 164 -3.59 -8.81 12.69
CA TRP A 164 -4.92 -8.31 13.02
C TRP A 164 -4.90 -7.37 14.21
N ALA A 165 -5.37 -6.14 14.00
CA ALA A 165 -5.46 -5.08 15.02
C ALA A 165 -6.95 -4.76 15.31
N ASN A 166 -7.70 -5.79 15.71
CA ASN A 166 -9.15 -5.73 15.90
C ASN A 166 -9.57 -4.71 16.97
N GLY A 167 -10.76 -4.13 16.80
CA GLY A 167 -11.30 -3.09 17.69
C GLY A 167 -10.83 -1.68 17.36
N LEU A 168 -9.89 -1.50 16.43
CA LEU A 168 -9.34 -0.20 16.06
C LEU A 168 -10.01 0.41 14.82
N GLY A 169 -10.65 -0.42 13.99
CA GLY A 169 -11.28 0.00 12.74
C GLY A 169 -10.28 0.65 11.77
N HIS A 170 -10.81 1.44 10.81
CA HIS A 170 -9.98 1.99 9.73
C HIS A 170 -9.06 3.15 10.16
N ARG A 171 -9.52 4.01 11.06
CA ARG A 171 -8.86 5.30 11.34
C ARG A 171 -7.96 5.26 12.56
N ARG A 172 -8.42 4.64 13.66
CA ARG A 172 -7.64 4.59 14.90
C ARG A 172 -6.41 3.69 14.80
N ILE A 173 -6.46 2.72 13.87
CA ILE A 173 -5.40 1.75 13.62
C ILE A 173 -4.03 2.41 13.35
N VAL A 174 -3.99 3.58 12.72
CA VAL A 174 -2.72 4.25 12.35
C VAL A 174 -1.97 4.86 13.53
N SER A 175 -2.67 5.15 14.64
CA SER A 175 -2.07 5.84 15.79
C SER A 175 -2.07 5.01 17.07
N ALA A 176 -2.60 3.78 17.00
CA ALA A 176 -2.69 2.91 18.17
C ALA A 176 -1.30 2.39 18.61
N ALA A 177 -1.01 2.48 19.91
CA ALA A 177 0.28 2.06 20.45
C ALA A 177 0.65 0.61 20.07
N PRO A 178 -0.24 -0.40 20.17
CA PRO A 178 0.09 -1.76 19.78
C PRO A 178 0.48 -1.91 18.30
N VAL A 179 -0.13 -1.10 17.42
CA VAL A 179 0.19 -1.09 15.99
C VAL A 179 1.58 -0.49 15.76
N ILE A 180 1.90 0.61 16.45
CA ILE A 180 3.22 1.23 16.37
C ILE A 180 4.31 0.27 16.91
N GLU A 181 4.03 -0.45 18.00
CA GLU A 181 4.92 -1.47 18.55
C GLU A 181 5.16 -2.59 17.53
N LYS A 182 4.09 -3.13 16.92
CA LYS A 182 4.21 -4.16 15.88
C LYS A 182 5.01 -3.69 14.67
N ILE A 183 4.83 -2.44 14.26
CA ILE A 183 5.64 -1.85 13.20
C ILE A 183 7.11 -1.79 13.61
N ASN A 184 7.42 -1.30 14.83
CA ASN A 184 8.79 -1.25 15.33
C ASN A 184 9.43 -2.64 15.37
N GLU A 185 8.74 -3.67 15.85
CA GLU A 185 9.22 -5.06 15.82
C GLU A 185 9.62 -5.44 14.39
N PHE A 186 8.70 -5.24 13.41
CA PHE A 186 8.95 -5.57 12.02
C PHE A 186 10.11 -4.76 11.40
N LEU A 187 10.28 -3.50 11.78
CA LEU A 187 11.38 -2.66 11.29
C LEU A 187 12.75 -3.19 11.74
N TRP A 188 12.86 -3.53 13.01
CA TRP A 188 14.12 -3.89 13.64
C TRP A 188 14.40 -5.39 13.67
N GLU A 189 13.44 -6.25 13.25
CA GLU A 189 13.75 -7.66 13.02
C GLU A 189 14.85 -7.80 11.97
N ARG A 190 16.02 -8.27 12.44
CA ARG A 190 17.05 -8.75 11.52
C ARG A 190 16.44 -9.94 10.75
N ARG A 191 16.55 -9.96 9.42
CA ARG A 191 16.32 -11.19 8.67
C ARG A 191 17.01 -12.32 9.42
N LYS A 192 16.27 -13.31 9.89
CA LYS A 192 16.84 -14.63 10.18
C LYS A 192 17.39 -15.09 8.82
N GLU A 193 18.71 -15.01 8.68
CA GLU A 193 19.38 -15.53 7.49
C GLU A 193 18.93 -16.97 7.33
N ALA A 194 18.35 -17.28 6.18
CA ALA A 194 18.10 -18.66 5.83
C ALA A 194 19.44 -19.40 5.96
N PRO A 195 19.50 -20.54 6.66
CA PRO A 195 20.75 -21.24 6.81
C PRO A 195 21.31 -21.50 5.43
N MET A 196 22.55 -21.04 5.19
CA MET A 196 23.28 -21.36 3.98
C MET A 196 23.25 -22.88 3.83
N SER A 197 22.52 -23.37 2.81
CA SER A 197 22.63 -24.76 2.42
C SER A 197 24.07 -25.00 2.01
N LYS A 198 24.83 -25.73 2.83
CA LYS A 198 26.13 -26.22 2.45
C LYS A 198 25.92 -27.06 1.18
N ILE A 199 26.35 -26.54 0.06
CA ILE A 199 26.53 -27.33 -1.15
C ILE A 199 27.79 -28.15 -0.89
N ALA A 200 27.61 -29.45 -0.76
CA ALA A 200 28.69 -30.41 -0.73
C ALA A 200 29.06 -30.76 -2.18
#